data_8d2421dd3c4bac9c4f9cc15cb6d26d3d
#
_entry.id   8d2421dd3c4bac9c4f9cc15cb6d26d3d
#
_cell.length_a   1.000
_cell.length_b   1.000
_cell.length_c   1.000
_cell.angle_alpha   90.00
_cell.angle_beta   90.00
_cell.angle_gamma   90.00
#
_symmetry.space_group_name_H-M   'P 1'
#
loop_
_entity.id
_entity.type
_entity.pdbx_description
1 polymer ?
#
loop_
_entity_poly.entity_id
_entity_poly.type
_entity_poly.pdbx_seq_one_letter_code
_entity_poly.pdbx_strand_id
1 'polypeptide(L)'
;PVLVDWLPWNHTFGGNHNFGMVLYHGGTLYIDNGKPTPKGIAETIRNLREIPTTVYFNVPKGLEEIARVMDGDAQLRQTFFSRVNALMFAAAGLSQAVWDALDAHGEATVGERIRIMTGLGMTETAPSCTFLVGTHARSGYIGLPCPGVEVKLVPNAQDSGKTEVRFRGPNVMPGYWREPEKTAEAFDEE
;
A
#
# COMPACT_ATOMS: atom_id res chain seq x y z
N PRO A 1 8.66 8.93 -10.84
CA PRO A 1 8.72 7.58 -10.27
C PRO A 1 8.89 6.53 -11.36
N VAL A 2 9.52 5.40 -11.01
CA VAL A 2 9.59 4.18 -11.82
C VAL A 2 8.95 3.06 -11.01
N LEU A 3 7.92 2.44 -11.56
CA LEU A 3 7.10 1.46 -10.88
C LEU A 3 6.89 0.23 -11.76
N VAL A 4 7.02 -0.96 -11.19
CA VAL A 4 6.54 -2.24 -11.76
C VAL A 4 5.27 -2.59 -11.01
N ASP A 5 4.14 -2.74 -11.70
CA ASP A 5 2.83 -2.89 -11.06
C ASP A 5 1.93 -3.87 -11.80
N TRP A 6 1.31 -4.78 -11.04
CA TRP A 6 0.30 -5.73 -11.49
C TRP A 6 -1.07 -5.52 -10.83
N LEU A 7 -1.20 -4.49 -9.96
CA LEU A 7 -2.46 -4.23 -9.29
C LEU A 7 -3.56 -3.87 -10.29
N PRO A 8 -4.78 -4.34 -10.09
CA PRO A 8 -5.87 -4.10 -11.04
C PRO A 8 -6.22 -2.61 -11.14
N TRP A 9 -6.33 -2.09 -12.35
CA TRP A 9 -6.65 -0.67 -12.57
C TRP A 9 -8.11 -0.31 -12.29
N ASN A 10 -8.99 -1.29 -12.18
CA ASN A 10 -10.36 -1.11 -11.70
C ASN A 10 -10.47 -1.09 -10.16
N HIS A 11 -9.36 -1.24 -9.45
CA HIS A 11 -9.27 -1.07 -8.01
C HIS A 11 -8.57 0.26 -7.70
N THR A 12 -9.05 0.97 -6.67
CA THR A 12 -8.54 2.31 -6.34
C THR A 12 -7.03 2.34 -6.04
N PHE A 13 -6.45 1.26 -5.51
CA PHE A 13 -5.01 1.18 -5.26
C PHE A 13 -4.21 1.11 -6.57
N GLY A 14 -4.56 0.21 -7.50
CA GLY A 14 -3.86 0.11 -8.79
C GLY A 14 -4.15 1.29 -9.72
N GLY A 15 -5.44 1.64 -9.89
CA GLY A 15 -5.87 2.68 -10.82
C GLY A 15 -5.64 4.10 -10.32
N ASN A 16 -6.34 4.50 -9.25
CA ASN A 16 -6.27 5.88 -8.78
C ASN A 16 -4.91 6.22 -8.16
N HIS A 17 -4.35 5.31 -7.35
CA HIS A 17 -3.09 5.57 -6.66
C HIS A 17 -1.87 5.30 -7.57
N ASN A 18 -1.60 4.04 -7.93
CA ASN A 18 -0.34 3.70 -8.62
C ASN A 18 -0.29 4.28 -10.04
N PHE A 19 -1.28 4.01 -10.85
CA PHE A 19 -1.33 4.53 -12.22
C PHE A 19 -1.47 6.05 -12.24
N GLY A 20 -2.36 6.62 -11.42
CA GLY A 20 -2.55 8.06 -11.29
C GLY A 20 -1.29 8.79 -10.83
N MET A 21 -0.55 8.24 -9.86
CA MET A 21 0.72 8.80 -9.42
C MET A 21 1.76 8.85 -10.54
N VAL A 22 1.88 7.79 -11.34
CA VAL A 22 2.82 7.76 -12.47
C VAL A 22 2.47 8.82 -13.50
N LEU A 23 1.18 8.97 -13.85
CA LEU A 23 0.71 10.00 -14.76
C LEU A 23 0.97 11.41 -14.23
N TYR A 24 0.60 11.66 -12.98
CA TYR A 24 0.72 12.98 -12.37
C TYR A 24 2.17 13.47 -12.28
N HIS A 25 3.10 12.57 -12.01
CA HIS A 25 4.52 12.89 -11.86
C HIS A 25 5.37 12.67 -13.11
N GLY A 26 4.78 12.32 -14.26
CA GLY A 26 5.51 12.04 -15.49
C GLY A 26 6.49 10.87 -15.34
N GLY A 27 6.07 9.81 -14.64
CA GLY A 27 6.91 8.66 -14.36
C GLY A 27 6.87 7.58 -15.42
N THR A 28 7.45 6.42 -15.10
CA THR A 28 7.43 5.22 -15.93
C THR A 28 6.70 4.10 -15.22
N LEU A 29 5.70 3.52 -15.88
CA LEU A 29 4.97 2.35 -15.42
C LEU A 29 5.33 1.14 -16.29
N TYR A 30 5.89 0.12 -15.67
CA TYR A 30 6.02 -1.20 -16.27
C TYR A 30 4.83 -2.05 -15.85
N ILE A 31 3.99 -2.37 -16.83
CA ILE A 31 2.79 -3.19 -16.61
C ILE A 31 3.22 -4.64 -16.44
N ASP A 32 2.89 -5.21 -15.30
CA ASP A 32 3.25 -6.56 -14.90
C ASP A 32 2.00 -7.47 -14.89
N ASN A 33 2.15 -8.72 -15.26
CA ASN A 33 1.11 -9.76 -15.19
C ASN A 33 1.22 -10.64 -13.95
N GLY A 34 1.98 -10.19 -12.96
CA GLY A 34 2.17 -10.91 -11.71
C GLY A 34 0.89 -11.08 -10.90
N LYS A 35 0.98 -11.98 -9.92
CA LYS A 35 -0.08 -12.22 -8.92
C LYS A 35 0.59 -12.62 -7.61
N PRO A 36 -0.05 -12.39 -6.44
CA PRO A 36 0.52 -12.73 -5.14
C PRO A 36 0.33 -14.24 -4.83
N THR A 37 0.76 -15.08 -5.74
CA THR A 37 0.75 -16.56 -5.63
C THR A 37 2.12 -17.10 -6.00
N PRO A 38 2.53 -18.28 -5.51
CA PRO A 38 3.86 -18.83 -5.81
C PRO A 38 4.18 -18.95 -7.31
N LYS A 39 3.19 -19.23 -8.14
CA LYS A 39 3.37 -19.25 -9.61
C LYS A 39 3.31 -17.86 -10.23
N GLY A 40 2.35 -17.04 -9.81
CA GLY A 40 2.11 -15.73 -10.38
C GLY A 40 3.20 -14.71 -10.06
N ILE A 41 3.85 -14.82 -8.91
CA ILE A 41 4.92 -13.89 -8.50
C ILE A 41 6.19 -14.04 -9.35
N ALA A 42 6.38 -15.18 -10.01
CA ALA A 42 7.57 -15.43 -10.84
C ALA A 42 7.74 -14.39 -11.96
N GLU A 43 6.66 -13.91 -12.53
CA GLU A 43 6.68 -12.85 -13.55
C GLU A 43 7.19 -11.52 -12.95
N THR A 44 6.63 -11.13 -11.81
CA THR A 44 7.09 -9.94 -11.08
C THR A 44 8.56 -10.04 -10.68
N ILE A 45 9.00 -11.19 -10.18
CA ILE A 45 10.40 -11.43 -9.81
C ILE A 45 11.32 -11.28 -11.02
N ARG A 46 10.94 -11.84 -12.18
CA ARG A 46 11.70 -11.65 -13.43
C ARG A 46 11.85 -10.18 -13.76
N ASN A 47 10.77 -9.41 -13.72
CA ASN A 47 10.78 -7.99 -14.03
C ASN A 47 11.61 -7.18 -13.01
N LEU A 48 11.49 -7.48 -11.72
CA LEU A 48 12.25 -6.79 -10.67
C LEU A 48 13.75 -7.11 -10.65
N ARG A 49 14.20 -8.21 -11.27
CA ARG A 49 15.61 -8.48 -11.49
C ARG A 49 16.25 -7.57 -12.54
N GLU A 50 15.44 -6.99 -13.42
CA GLU A 50 15.91 -6.17 -14.56
C GLU A 50 15.59 -4.69 -14.36
N ILE A 51 14.48 -4.37 -13.68
CA ILE A 51 13.94 -3.02 -13.58
C ILE A 51 14.17 -2.47 -12.15
N PRO A 52 15.11 -1.52 -11.98
CA PRO A 52 15.34 -0.86 -10.71
C PRO A 52 14.24 0.18 -10.45
N THR A 53 13.22 -0.20 -9.69
CA THR A 53 12.13 0.69 -9.31
C THR A 53 12.59 1.78 -8.36
N THR A 54 11.94 2.96 -8.39
CA THR A 54 12.21 4.03 -7.42
C THR A 54 11.24 4.01 -6.24
N VAL A 55 10.06 3.46 -6.46
CA VAL A 55 9.04 3.16 -5.44
C VAL A 55 8.43 1.80 -5.77
N TYR A 56 8.00 1.06 -4.76
CA TYR A 56 7.34 -0.21 -4.98
C TYR A 56 6.13 -0.35 -4.05
N PHE A 57 4.95 -0.45 -4.65
CA PHE A 57 3.67 -0.45 -3.94
C PHE A 57 2.89 -1.71 -4.28
N ASN A 58 2.53 -2.46 -3.26
CA ASN A 58 1.88 -3.76 -3.47
C ASN A 58 0.99 -4.15 -2.29
N VAL A 59 0.26 -5.23 -2.44
CA VAL A 59 -0.44 -5.87 -1.33
C VAL A 59 0.55 -6.65 -0.46
N PRO A 60 0.25 -6.85 0.84
CA PRO A 60 1.16 -7.55 1.78
C PRO A 60 1.63 -8.92 1.28
N LYS A 61 0.73 -9.70 0.68
CA LYS A 61 1.10 -11.03 0.14
C LYS A 61 2.09 -10.95 -1.02
N GLY A 62 2.04 -9.90 -1.84
CA GLY A 62 3.03 -9.66 -2.88
C GLY A 62 4.41 -9.37 -2.29
N LEU A 63 4.49 -8.52 -1.27
CA LEU A 63 5.75 -8.23 -0.56
C LEU A 63 6.32 -9.46 0.15
N GLU A 64 5.47 -10.27 0.79
CA GLU A 64 5.88 -11.53 1.43
C GLU A 64 6.54 -12.49 0.43
N GLU A 65 5.92 -12.70 -0.73
CA GLU A 65 6.47 -13.59 -1.76
C GLU A 65 7.80 -13.04 -2.33
N ILE A 66 7.91 -11.73 -2.52
CA ILE A 66 9.15 -11.10 -2.99
C ILE A 66 10.26 -11.25 -1.93
N ALA A 67 9.98 -10.93 -0.66
CA ALA A 67 10.94 -11.07 0.43
C ALA A 67 11.45 -12.51 0.54
N ARG A 68 10.56 -13.50 0.45
CA ARG A 68 10.93 -14.92 0.47
C ARG A 68 11.88 -15.33 -0.66
N VAL A 69 11.70 -14.79 -1.86
CA VAL A 69 12.60 -15.08 -3.00
C VAL A 69 13.94 -14.38 -2.82
N MET A 70 13.96 -13.20 -2.20
CA MET A 70 15.18 -12.44 -1.92
C MET A 70 16.18 -13.20 -1.05
N ASP A 71 15.76 -14.16 -0.21
CA ASP A 71 16.65 -14.99 0.60
C ASP A 71 17.73 -15.69 -0.24
N GLY A 72 17.36 -16.19 -1.41
CA GLY A 72 18.25 -16.93 -2.32
C GLY A 72 18.68 -16.16 -3.57
N ASP A 73 18.26 -14.91 -3.77
CA ASP A 73 18.41 -14.18 -5.03
C ASP A 73 19.13 -12.84 -4.85
N ALA A 74 20.44 -12.88 -4.96
CA ALA A 74 21.29 -11.69 -4.83
C ALA A 74 21.05 -10.67 -5.95
N GLN A 75 20.77 -11.11 -7.18
CA GLN A 75 20.49 -10.21 -8.30
C GLN A 75 19.20 -9.44 -8.07
N LEU A 76 18.14 -10.12 -7.61
CA LEU A 76 16.87 -9.48 -7.26
C LEU A 76 17.09 -8.40 -6.18
N ARG A 77 17.80 -8.73 -5.10
CA ARG A 77 18.09 -7.76 -4.03
C ARG A 77 18.85 -6.54 -4.56
N GLN A 78 19.93 -6.77 -5.29
CA GLN A 78 20.76 -5.69 -5.84
C GLN A 78 19.97 -4.75 -6.75
N THR A 79 19.21 -5.30 -7.70
CA THR A 79 18.41 -4.48 -8.61
C THR A 79 17.29 -3.75 -7.87
N PHE A 80 16.53 -4.46 -7.03
CA PHE A 80 15.38 -3.92 -6.32
C PHE A 80 15.77 -2.77 -5.37
N PHE A 81 16.80 -2.97 -4.55
CA PHE A 81 17.23 -1.96 -3.58
C PHE A 81 18.13 -0.87 -4.15
N SER A 82 18.62 -1.00 -5.40
CA SER A 82 19.58 -0.04 -6.00
C SER A 82 19.02 1.39 -6.13
N ARG A 83 17.72 1.57 -6.27
CA ARG A 83 17.07 2.86 -6.48
C ARG A 83 15.78 3.08 -5.70
N VAL A 84 15.28 2.06 -5.01
CA VAL A 84 14.01 2.18 -4.28
C VAL A 84 14.17 3.06 -3.05
N ASN A 85 13.32 4.08 -2.93
CA ASN A 85 13.32 5.03 -1.82
C ASN A 85 12.15 4.78 -0.85
N ALA A 86 11.13 4.06 -1.31
CA ALA A 86 9.97 3.77 -0.50
C ALA A 86 9.27 2.49 -0.97
N LEU A 87 8.86 1.71 -0.01
CA LEU A 87 7.91 0.61 -0.16
C LEU A 87 6.58 1.02 0.46
N MET A 88 5.48 0.55 -0.10
CA MET A 88 4.17 0.76 0.50
C MET A 88 3.32 -0.48 0.34
N PHE A 89 2.57 -0.80 1.38
CA PHE A 89 1.53 -1.80 1.30
C PHE A 89 0.18 -1.22 1.74
N ALA A 90 -0.89 -1.79 1.20
CA ALA A 90 -2.25 -1.46 1.57
C ALA A 90 -3.19 -2.66 1.33
N ALA A 91 -4.47 -2.49 1.64
CA ALA A 91 -5.55 -3.47 1.52
C ALA A 91 -5.55 -4.60 2.58
N ALA A 92 -4.45 -4.82 3.30
CA ALA A 92 -4.37 -5.75 4.43
C ALA A 92 -3.16 -5.38 5.32
N GLY A 93 -3.03 -6.03 6.49
CA GLY A 93 -1.86 -5.88 7.36
C GLY A 93 -0.65 -6.68 6.86
N LEU A 94 0.53 -6.10 6.95
CA LEU A 94 1.81 -6.79 6.74
C LEU A 94 2.29 -7.34 8.09
N SER A 95 2.72 -8.60 8.13
CA SER A 95 3.28 -9.16 9.36
C SER A 95 4.61 -8.50 9.71
N GLN A 96 4.92 -8.39 11.01
CA GLN A 96 6.19 -7.82 11.45
C GLN A 96 7.38 -8.63 10.91
N ALA A 97 7.26 -9.94 10.80
CA ALA A 97 8.31 -10.80 10.25
C ALA A 97 8.68 -10.47 8.79
N VAL A 98 7.68 -10.18 7.94
CA VAL A 98 7.92 -9.75 6.55
C VAL A 98 8.52 -8.35 6.52
N TRP A 99 8.07 -7.46 7.39
CA TRP A 99 8.64 -6.13 7.54
C TRP A 99 10.14 -6.20 7.89
N ASP A 100 10.47 -6.96 8.93
CA ASP A 100 11.84 -7.13 9.39
C ASP A 100 12.74 -7.79 8.31
N ALA A 101 12.20 -8.73 7.54
CA ALA A 101 12.93 -9.35 6.43
C ALA A 101 13.25 -8.33 5.32
N LEU A 102 12.30 -7.48 4.94
CA LEU A 102 12.53 -6.42 3.95
C LEU A 102 13.57 -5.39 4.45
N ASP A 103 13.49 -4.99 5.72
CA ASP A 103 14.48 -4.13 6.36
C ASP A 103 15.88 -4.77 6.33
N ALA A 104 15.99 -6.05 6.72
CA ALA A 104 17.26 -6.77 6.73
C ALA A 104 17.85 -6.91 5.30
N HIS A 105 17.04 -7.18 4.29
CA HIS A 105 17.49 -7.21 2.90
C HIS A 105 17.98 -5.85 2.42
N GLY A 106 17.28 -4.75 2.76
CA GLY A 106 17.72 -3.40 2.45
C GLY A 106 19.05 -3.06 3.10
N GLU A 107 19.16 -3.26 4.42
CA GLU A 107 20.40 -3.01 5.18
C GLU A 107 21.59 -3.84 4.64
N ALA A 108 21.37 -5.12 4.33
CA ALA A 108 22.42 -5.99 3.79
C ALA A 108 22.86 -5.60 2.37
N THR A 109 21.98 -4.93 1.58
CA THR A 109 22.25 -4.64 0.17
C THR A 109 22.79 -3.23 -0.04
N VAL A 110 22.20 -2.22 0.62
CA VAL A 110 22.52 -0.79 0.42
C VAL A 110 22.97 -0.08 1.69
N GLY A 111 23.06 -0.78 2.81
CA GLY A 111 23.56 -0.24 4.07
C GLY A 111 22.53 0.56 4.88
N GLU A 112 21.28 0.64 4.43
CA GLU A 112 20.21 1.37 5.10
C GLU A 112 18.84 0.69 4.95
N ARG A 113 17.93 1.01 5.86
CA ARG A 113 16.53 0.59 5.76
C ARG A 113 15.79 1.45 4.77
N ILE A 114 15.04 0.81 3.90
CA ILE A 114 14.13 1.51 3.00
C ILE A 114 12.82 1.78 3.73
N ARG A 115 12.33 3.00 3.62
CA ARG A 115 11.07 3.39 4.26
C ARG A 115 9.92 2.51 3.80
N ILE A 116 9.29 1.80 4.74
CA ILE A 116 8.06 1.05 4.49
C ILE A 116 6.89 1.86 5.03
N MET A 117 5.90 2.09 4.17
CA MET A 117 4.73 2.92 4.45
C MET A 117 3.46 2.10 4.34
N THR A 118 2.43 2.52 5.03
CA THR A 118 1.07 2.01 4.90
C THR A 118 0.07 3.08 5.29
N GLY A 119 -1.21 2.79 5.12
CA GLY A 119 -2.28 3.65 5.54
C GLY A 119 -3.61 2.93 5.51
N LEU A 120 -4.63 3.58 6.04
CA LEU A 120 -6.01 3.14 5.94
C LEU A 120 -6.76 4.03 4.97
N GLY A 121 -7.58 3.40 4.17
CA GLY A 121 -8.49 4.04 3.24
C GLY A 121 -9.35 3.02 2.52
N MET A 122 -10.27 3.51 1.71
CA MET A 122 -11.23 2.71 0.95
C MET A 122 -11.60 3.46 -0.33
N THR A 123 -12.35 2.82 -1.21
CA THR A 123 -12.82 3.44 -2.46
C THR A 123 -13.57 4.75 -2.19
N GLU A 124 -14.37 4.78 -1.15
CA GLU A 124 -15.19 5.90 -0.70
C GLU A 124 -14.39 7.09 -0.17
N THR A 125 -13.07 6.94 -0.01
CA THR A 125 -12.17 7.98 0.52
C THR A 125 -11.01 8.34 -0.41
N ALA A 126 -11.05 7.98 -1.67
CA ALA A 126 -10.21 8.37 -2.82
C ALA A 126 -8.68 8.23 -2.69
N PRO A 127 -8.06 7.18 -2.27
CA PRO A 127 -8.40 6.07 -1.39
C PRO A 127 -7.90 6.24 0.05
N SER A 128 -7.20 7.33 0.41
CA SER A 128 -6.41 7.43 1.64
C SER A 128 -7.01 8.35 2.69
N CYS A 129 -7.13 7.84 3.92
CA CYS A 129 -7.53 8.63 5.08
C CYS A 129 -6.39 8.83 6.08
N THR A 130 -5.57 7.80 6.29
CA THR A 130 -4.41 7.88 7.16
C THR A 130 -3.16 7.42 6.44
N PHE A 131 -2.01 7.88 6.90
CA PHE A 131 -0.72 7.47 6.38
C PHE A 131 0.30 7.28 7.49
N LEU A 132 1.01 6.16 7.46
CA LEU A 132 2.14 5.87 8.32
C LEU A 132 3.43 6.20 7.58
N VAL A 133 4.09 7.27 8.01
CA VAL A 133 5.39 7.70 7.49
C VAL A 133 6.29 8.06 8.67
N GLY A 134 7.17 7.19 9.07
CA GLY A 134 8.04 7.55 10.19
C GLY A 134 8.93 6.43 10.70
N THR A 135 9.84 6.81 11.59
CA THR A 135 10.84 5.91 12.18
C THR A 135 10.25 4.90 13.17
N HIS A 136 9.03 5.12 13.64
CA HIS A 136 8.31 4.21 14.54
C HIS A 136 7.29 3.34 13.81
N ALA A 137 7.40 3.26 12.49
CA ALA A 137 6.55 2.42 11.66
C ALA A 137 6.73 0.93 12.02
N ARG A 138 5.62 0.24 12.23
CA ARG A 138 5.59 -1.20 12.52
C ARG A 138 4.25 -1.80 12.17
N SER A 139 4.19 -3.11 12.08
CA SER A 139 2.95 -3.85 11.83
C SER A 139 1.83 -3.44 12.79
N GLY A 140 0.62 -3.29 12.25
CA GLY A 140 -0.58 -2.90 12.99
C GLY A 140 -0.82 -1.39 13.11
N TYR A 141 0.19 -0.55 12.86
CA TYR A 141 0.01 0.90 12.80
C TYR A 141 -0.45 1.32 11.41
N ILE A 142 -1.46 2.18 11.37
CA ILE A 142 -2.06 2.72 10.13
C ILE A 142 -1.78 4.21 9.93
N GLY A 143 -1.00 4.79 10.85
CA GLY A 143 -0.57 6.18 10.76
C GLY A 143 -1.56 7.21 11.32
N LEU A 144 -1.32 8.46 10.94
CA LEU A 144 -2.09 9.62 11.34
C LEU A 144 -3.01 10.05 10.19
N PRO A 145 -4.08 10.83 10.49
CA PRO A 145 -4.94 11.39 9.45
C PRO A 145 -4.14 12.18 8.42
N CYS A 146 -4.51 12.00 7.15
CA CYS A 146 -3.96 12.82 6.06
C CYS A 146 -4.34 14.30 6.25
N PRO A 147 -3.56 15.24 5.71
CA PRO A 147 -3.91 16.67 5.77
C PRO A 147 -5.32 16.93 5.25
N GLY A 148 -6.15 17.60 6.07
CA GLY A 148 -7.55 17.88 5.75
C GLY A 148 -8.54 16.74 6.04
N VAL A 149 -8.06 15.60 6.54
CA VAL A 149 -8.91 14.49 6.97
C VAL A 149 -9.07 14.52 8.48
N GLU A 150 -10.30 14.43 8.94
CA GLU A 150 -10.66 14.26 10.35
C GLU A 150 -11.06 12.82 10.62
N VAL A 151 -10.74 12.32 11.81
CA VAL A 151 -11.04 10.97 12.24
C VAL A 151 -11.84 11.00 13.52
N LYS A 152 -12.98 10.33 13.54
CA LYS A 152 -13.82 10.11 14.71
C LYS A 152 -13.79 8.64 15.08
N LEU A 153 -13.54 8.35 16.34
CA LEU A 153 -13.58 7.00 16.90
C LEU A 153 -14.86 6.82 17.71
N VAL A 154 -15.70 5.90 17.29
CA VAL A 154 -16.99 5.62 17.93
C VAL A 154 -16.94 4.23 18.56
N PRO A 155 -17.09 4.10 19.90
CA PRO A 155 -17.14 2.80 20.55
C PRO A 155 -18.30 1.96 19.99
N ASN A 156 -18.03 0.72 19.62
CA ASN A 156 -19.06 -0.18 19.16
C ASN A 156 -19.84 -0.76 20.34
N ALA A 157 -21.11 -0.39 20.46
CA ALA A 157 -21.97 -0.83 21.56
C ALA A 157 -22.25 -2.35 21.55
N GLN A 158 -22.12 -3.00 20.39
CA GLN A 158 -22.39 -4.44 20.23
C GLN A 158 -21.14 -5.31 20.42
N ASP A 159 -19.95 -4.73 20.30
CA ASP A 159 -18.67 -5.40 20.48
C ASP A 159 -17.72 -4.49 21.28
N SER A 160 -17.67 -4.71 22.59
CA SER A 160 -16.89 -3.86 23.52
C SER A 160 -15.37 -3.85 23.26
N GLY A 161 -14.87 -4.71 22.36
CA GLY A 161 -13.46 -4.75 21.95
C GLY A 161 -13.15 -3.97 20.68
N LYS A 162 -14.17 -3.46 19.99
CA LYS A 162 -14.01 -2.78 18.70
C LYS A 162 -14.47 -1.33 18.75
N THR A 163 -13.81 -0.53 17.91
CA THR A 163 -14.13 0.88 17.70
C THR A 163 -14.40 1.08 16.21
N GLU A 164 -15.51 1.72 15.89
CA GLU A 164 -15.80 2.15 14.54
C GLU A 164 -14.98 3.40 14.23
N VAL A 165 -14.40 3.43 13.03
CA VAL A 165 -13.61 4.56 12.55
C VAL A 165 -14.43 5.29 11.49
N ARG A 166 -14.69 6.59 11.69
CA ARG A 166 -15.34 7.47 10.71
C ARG A 166 -14.40 8.53 10.22
N PHE A 167 -14.58 8.92 8.97
CA PHE A 167 -13.73 9.91 8.30
C PHE A 167 -14.56 11.07 7.76
N ARG A 168 -14.03 12.27 7.90
CA ARG A 168 -14.54 13.48 7.25
C ARG A 168 -13.39 14.20 6.54
N GLY A 169 -13.62 14.63 5.31
CA GLY A 169 -12.60 15.35 4.54
C GLY A 169 -12.94 15.48 3.07
N PRO A 170 -12.16 16.27 2.32
CA PRO A 170 -12.41 16.51 0.89
C PRO A 170 -12.22 15.27 0.01
N ASN A 171 -11.60 14.21 0.55
CA ASN A 171 -11.40 12.93 -0.09
C ASN A 171 -12.59 11.97 0.05
N VAL A 172 -13.55 12.28 0.94
CA VAL A 172 -14.74 11.46 1.13
C VAL A 172 -15.72 11.69 -0.02
N MET A 173 -16.21 10.61 -0.63
CA MET A 173 -17.17 10.70 -1.73
C MET A 173 -18.49 11.36 -1.30
N PRO A 174 -19.24 11.99 -2.21
CA PRO A 174 -20.54 12.58 -1.88
C PRO A 174 -21.66 11.55 -1.71
N GLY A 175 -21.42 10.30 -2.08
CA GLY A 175 -22.39 9.20 -1.97
C GLY A 175 -22.28 8.20 -3.12
N TYR A 176 -23.11 7.16 -3.05
CA TYR A 176 -23.22 6.14 -4.10
C TYR A 176 -24.16 6.60 -5.22
N TRP A 177 -23.72 6.44 -6.46
CA TRP A 177 -24.48 6.86 -7.62
C TRP A 177 -25.84 6.15 -7.71
N ARG A 178 -26.95 6.93 -7.67
CA ARG A 178 -28.33 6.43 -7.72
C ARG A 178 -28.72 5.43 -6.62
N GLU A 179 -28.02 5.45 -5.49
CA GLU A 179 -28.25 4.57 -4.33
C GLU A 179 -28.40 5.42 -3.07
N PRO A 180 -29.51 6.18 -2.92
CA PRO A 180 -29.68 7.10 -1.80
C PRO A 180 -29.78 6.38 -0.44
N GLU A 181 -30.37 5.18 -0.40
CA GLU A 181 -30.50 4.39 0.82
C GLU A 181 -29.12 3.94 1.34
N LYS A 182 -28.30 3.36 0.46
CA LYS A 182 -26.89 2.98 0.80
C LYS A 182 -26.06 4.19 1.19
N THR A 183 -26.31 5.32 0.55
CA THR A 183 -25.61 6.56 0.90
C THR A 183 -25.97 6.98 2.32
N ALA A 184 -27.27 6.97 2.68
CA ALA A 184 -27.72 7.32 4.04
C ALA A 184 -27.18 6.36 5.11
N GLU A 185 -26.99 5.07 4.78
CA GLU A 185 -26.39 4.09 5.70
C GLU A 185 -24.88 4.31 5.92
N ALA A 186 -24.18 4.91 4.94
CA ALA A 186 -22.74 5.08 4.99
C ALA A 186 -22.29 6.36 5.70
N PHE A 187 -23.18 7.32 5.90
CA PHE A 187 -22.88 8.62 6.52
C PHE A 187 -23.65 8.80 7.83
N ASP A 188 -23.04 9.46 8.79
CA ASP A 188 -23.74 9.99 9.96
C ASP A 188 -24.20 11.44 9.71
N GLU A 189 -24.93 12.01 10.67
CA GLU A 189 -25.48 13.37 10.55
C GLU A 189 -24.43 14.47 10.81
N GLU A 190 -23.20 14.13 11.16
CA GLU A 190 -22.10 15.04 11.48
C GLU A 190 -21.05 15.05 10.33
#